data_6e55dfb26594938e2e77989810219d71
#
_entry.id   6e55dfb26594938e2e77989810219d71
#
_cell.length_a   1.000
_cell.length_b   1.000
_cell.length_c   1.000
_cell.angle_alpha   90.00
_cell.angle_beta   90.00
_cell.angle_gamma   90.00
#
_symmetry.space_group_name_H-M   'P 1'
#
loop_
_entity.id
_entity.type
_entity.pdbx_description
1 polymer ?
#
loop_
_entity_poly.entity_id
_entity_poly.type
_entity_poly.pdbx_seq_one_letter_code
_entity_poly.pdbx_strand_id
1 'polypeptide(L)'
;MTSGVISALNREVTVDNVTNELIQTDAAINPGNSGGALLNINGEVIGINAVKYSSAEVEGMGYAIPISTAQPIIDELMNRETKKKVAEADGSYLGISGIDVTAEVSNAYGMPIGIYVAQVVEGSAAANAGIARGCIITSFDGQSVRAMSELQDLMQYYAAGTTVDVTIQQGSADGYVEKNISVTLGRKTS
;
A
#
# COMPACT_ATOMS: atom_id res chain seq x y z
N MET A 1 7.82 -26.21 -13.05
CA MET A 1 7.92 -26.54 -11.62
C MET A 1 9.38 -26.84 -11.32
N THR A 2 9.92 -26.27 -10.24
CA THR A 2 11.28 -26.52 -9.76
C THR A 2 11.20 -27.18 -8.38
N SER A 3 12.22 -27.88 -7.95
CA SER A 3 12.30 -28.53 -6.64
C SER A 3 13.65 -28.28 -6.00
N GLY A 4 13.71 -28.34 -4.69
CA GLY A 4 14.91 -28.14 -3.89
C GLY A 4 14.63 -28.37 -2.41
N VAL A 5 15.52 -27.87 -1.56
CA VAL A 5 15.39 -27.93 -0.10
C VAL A 5 15.33 -26.54 0.49
N ILE A 6 14.76 -26.42 1.67
CA ILE A 6 14.81 -25.18 2.45
C ILE A 6 16.21 -25.08 3.09
N SER A 7 16.95 -24.05 2.70
CA SER A 7 18.32 -23.81 3.16
C SER A 7 18.38 -22.96 4.42
N ALA A 8 17.41 -22.07 4.64
CA ALA A 8 17.26 -21.29 5.85
C ALA A 8 15.81 -20.80 6.05
N LEU A 9 15.43 -20.61 7.31
CA LEU A 9 14.24 -19.90 7.74
C LEU A 9 14.64 -18.55 8.31
N ASN A 10 13.76 -17.54 8.18
CA ASN A 10 13.95 -16.20 8.73
C ASN A 10 15.28 -15.53 8.28
N ARG A 11 15.62 -15.70 7.00
CA ARG A 11 16.79 -15.05 6.42
C ARG A 11 16.48 -13.57 6.22
N GLU A 12 17.18 -12.70 6.95
CA GLU A 12 17.10 -11.25 6.73
C GLU A 12 17.72 -10.88 5.39
N VAL A 13 16.93 -10.25 4.54
CA VAL A 13 17.35 -9.73 3.24
C VAL A 13 16.88 -8.29 3.11
N THR A 14 17.84 -7.38 2.90
CA THR A 14 17.54 -5.96 2.72
C THR A 14 17.55 -5.60 1.24
N VAL A 15 16.43 -5.06 0.75
CA VAL A 15 16.31 -4.54 -0.62
C VAL A 15 15.61 -3.18 -0.52
N ASP A 16 16.15 -2.18 -1.22
CA ASP A 16 15.61 -0.81 -1.24
C ASP A 16 15.42 -0.22 0.19
N ASN A 17 16.35 -0.49 1.10
CA ASN A 17 16.33 -0.10 2.53
C ASN A 17 15.19 -0.73 3.34
N VAL A 18 14.54 -1.77 2.84
CA VAL A 18 13.54 -2.56 3.57
C VAL A 18 14.12 -3.94 3.86
N THR A 19 14.21 -4.30 5.14
CA THR A 19 14.64 -5.62 5.59
C THR A 19 13.42 -6.51 5.74
N ASN A 20 13.47 -7.69 5.10
CA ASN A 20 12.42 -8.71 5.17
C ASN A 20 13.03 -10.03 5.64
N GLU A 21 12.28 -10.75 6.47
CA GLU A 21 12.58 -12.13 6.84
C GLU A 21 11.99 -13.08 5.80
N LEU A 22 12.84 -13.87 5.14
CA LEU A 22 12.48 -14.72 4.02
C LEU A 22 12.87 -16.18 4.26
N ILE A 23 12.18 -17.09 3.59
CA ILE A 23 12.60 -18.48 3.43
C ILE A 23 13.64 -18.52 2.33
N GLN A 24 14.79 -19.13 2.58
CA GLN A 24 15.83 -19.40 1.57
C GLN A 24 15.71 -20.84 1.08
N THR A 25 15.80 -21.02 -0.23
CA THR A 25 15.78 -22.35 -0.89
C THR A 25 16.80 -22.42 -2.02
N ASP A 26 17.28 -23.60 -2.33
CA ASP A 26 18.09 -23.89 -3.54
C ASP A 26 17.23 -24.23 -4.75
N ALA A 27 15.91 -24.36 -4.58
CA ALA A 27 14.99 -24.48 -5.71
C ALA A 27 15.10 -23.23 -6.60
N ALA A 28 15.25 -23.42 -7.92
CA ALA A 28 15.41 -22.31 -8.85
C ALA A 28 14.16 -21.41 -8.86
N ILE A 29 14.33 -20.16 -8.42
CA ILE A 29 13.32 -19.10 -8.47
C ILE A 29 13.66 -18.18 -9.63
N ASN A 30 12.73 -18.06 -10.58
CA ASN A 30 12.92 -17.34 -11.84
C ASN A 30 11.67 -16.50 -12.16
N PRO A 31 11.73 -15.56 -13.11
CA PRO A 31 10.58 -14.76 -13.52
C PRO A 31 9.31 -15.54 -13.87
N GLY A 32 9.44 -16.81 -14.26
CA GLY A 32 8.29 -17.67 -14.61
C GLY A 32 7.58 -18.33 -13.42
N ASN A 33 8.19 -18.35 -12.21
CA ASN A 33 7.57 -18.91 -11.00
C ASN A 33 7.49 -17.90 -9.84
N SER A 34 7.96 -16.68 -10.02
CA SER A 34 7.81 -15.59 -9.06
C SER A 34 6.33 -15.25 -8.89
N GLY A 35 5.91 -15.01 -7.64
CA GLY A 35 4.51 -14.85 -7.26
C GLY A 35 3.76 -16.17 -7.10
N GLY A 36 4.33 -17.29 -7.54
CA GLY A 36 3.78 -18.64 -7.34
C GLY A 36 4.03 -19.19 -5.94
N ALA A 37 3.31 -20.25 -5.59
CA ALA A 37 3.43 -20.90 -4.30
C ALA A 37 4.73 -21.71 -4.16
N LEU A 38 5.37 -21.62 -3.00
CA LEU A 38 6.34 -22.59 -2.50
C LEU A 38 5.58 -23.63 -1.69
N LEU A 39 5.67 -24.89 -2.13
CA LEU A 39 4.93 -26.01 -1.52
C LEU A 39 5.90 -26.93 -0.78
N ASN A 40 5.43 -27.49 0.34
CA ASN A 40 6.12 -28.61 0.97
C ASN A 40 5.76 -29.96 0.29
N ILE A 41 6.33 -31.06 0.79
CA ILE A 41 6.09 -32.41 0.25
C ILE A 41 4.65 -32.89 0.40
N ASN A 42 3.86 -32.28 1.29
CA ASN A 42 2.46 -32.60 1.50
C ASN A 42 1.52 -31.77 0.58
N GLY A 43 2.07 -30.86 -0.23
CA GLY A 43 1.30 -29.94 -1.08
C GLY A 43 0.76 -28.72 -0.35
N GLU A 44 1.22 -28.44 0.87
CA GLU A 44 0.83 -27.26 1.64
C GLU A 44 1.67 -26.04 1.22
N VAL A 45 1.04 -24.87 1.12
CA VAL A 45 1.73 -23.61 0.81
C VAL A 45 2.51 -23.16 2.04
N ILE A 46 3.83 -23.06 1.92
CA ILE A 46 4.73 -22.58 2.98
C ILE A 46 5.28 -21.17 2.70
N GLY A 47 5.15 -20.70 1.45
CA GLY A 47 5.59 -19.36 1.08
C GLY A 47 5.19 -18.96 -0.33
N ILE A 48 5.53 -17.72 -0.69
CA ILE A 48 5.31 -17.11 -2.01
C ILE A 48 6.68 -16.78 -2.62
N ASN A 49 6.99 -17.33 -3.77
CA ASN A 49 8.28 -17.14 -4.45
C ASN A 49 8.52 -15.67 -4.82
N ALA A 50 9.72 -15.16 -4.55
CA ALA A 50 10.06 -13.76 -4.77
C ALA A 50 11.40 -13.62 -5.51
N VAL A 51 11.34 -13.42 -6.83
CA VAL A 51 12.55 -13.24 -7.67
C VAL A 51 13.30 -11.95 -7.38
N LYS A 52 12.62 -10.91 -6.88
CA LYS A 52 13.24 -9.61 -6.58
C LYS A 52 14.41 -9.72 -5.58
N TYR A 53 14.36 -10.72 -4.71
CA TYR A 53 15.38 -10.95 -3.69
C TYR A 53 16.51 -11.88 -4.14
N SER A 54 16.40 -12.47 -5.34
CA SER A 54 17.47 -13.30 -5.90
C SER A 54 18.56 -12.41 -6.49
N SER A 55 19.79 -12.52 -5.99
CA SER A 55 20.92 -11.78 -6.57
C SER A 55 21.44 -12.55 -7.79
N ALA A 56 21.67 -11.84 -8.89
CA ALA A 56 22.25 -12.41 -10.10
C ALA A 56 23.70 -12.89 -9.90
N GLU A 57 24.33 -12.52 -8.79
CA GLU A 57 25.72 -12.84 -8.47
C GLU A 57 25.91 -14.16 -7.71
N VAL A 58 24.82 -14.74 -7.21
CA VAL A 58 24.88 -16.00 -6.45
C VAL A 58 23.87 -17.01 -7.02
N GLU A 59 24.34 -17.88 -7.89
CA GLU A 59 23.57 -19.02 -8.38
C GLU A 59 23.15 -19.95 -7.24
N GLY A 60 21.92 -20.47 -7.28
CA GLY A 60 21.43 -21.48 -6.33
C GLY A 60 20.82 -20.91 -5.05
N MET A 61 20.54 -19.60 -4.98
CA MET A 61 19.77 -19.04 -3.86
C MET A 61 18.45 -18.41 -4.36
N GLY A 62 17.35 -19.02 -3.96
CA GLY A 62 16.00 -18.51 -4.14
C GLY A 62 15.42 -18.04 -2.81
N TYR A 63 14.47 -17.12 -2.87
CA TYR A 63 13.80 -16.59 -1.69
C TYR A 63 12.29 -16.64 -1.85
N ALA A 64 11.60 -16.90 -0.74
CA ALA A 64 10.15 -16.84 -0.67
C ALA A 64 9.69 -16.11 0.59
N ILE A 65 8.60 -15.37 0.46
CA ILE A 65 7.92 -14.73 1.59
C ILE A 65 7.20 -15.82 2.38
N PRO A 66 7.44 -15.96 3.70
CA PRO A 66 6.76 -16.98 4.51
C PRO A 66 5.24 -16.80 4.44
N ILE A 67 4.49 -17.90 4.36
CA ILE A 67 3.03 -17.85 4.33
C ILE A 67 2.47 -17.25 5.63
N SER A 68 3.13 -17.45 6.76
CA SER A 68 2.76 -16.84 8.05
C SER A 68 2.76 -15.31 8.02
N THR A 69 3.64 -14.71 7.21
CA THR A 69 3.70 -13.25 7.01
C THR A 69 2.65 -12.79 5.98
N ALA A 70 2.39 -13.59 4.95
CA ALA A 70 1.44 -13.25 3.89
C ALA A 70 -0.02 -13.52 4.28
N GLN A 71 -0.29 -14.53 5.11
CA GLN A 71 -1.65 -14.98 5.45
C GLN A 71 -2.56 -13.87 6.03
N PRO A 72 -2.12 -13.05 6.99
CA PRO A 72 -2.96 -11.97 7.51
C PRO A 72 -3.39 -10.98 6.43
N ILE A 73 -2.48 -10.68 5.48
CA ILE A 73 -2.76 -9.78 4.34
C ILE A 73 -3.75 -10.44 3.38
N ILE A 74 -3.57 -11.73 3.10
CA ILE A 74 -4.47 -12.51 2.24
C ILE A 74 -5.86 -12.55 2.85
N ASP A 75 -5.98 -12.83 4.15
CA ASP A 75 -7.25 -12.90 4.85
C ASP A 75 -7.97 -11.55 4.85
N GLU A 76 -7.24 -10.46 5.05
CA GLU A 76 -7.78 -9.11 4.94
C GLU A 76 -8.33 -8.85 3.53
N LEU A 77 -7.54 -9.15 2.50
CA LEU A 77 -7.94 -8.94 1.10
C LEU A 77 -9.13 -9.83 0.70
N MET A 78 -9.18 -11.08 1.16
CA MET A 78 -10.29 -12.01 0.88
C MET A 78 -11.59 -11.59 1.55
N ASN A 79 -11.52 -11.01 2.75
CA ASN A 79 -12.68 -10.55 3.49
C ASN A 79 -13.13 -9.12 3.11
N ARG A 80 -12.36 -8.44 2.25
CA ARG A 80 -12.71 -7.10 1.80
C ARG A 80 -13.93 -7.15 0.90
N GLU A 81 -14.97 -6.42 1.26
CA GLU A 81 -16.15 -6.27 0.41
C GLU A 81 -15.79 -5.62 -0.93
N THR A 82 -16.19 -6.26 -2.03
CA THR A 82 -16.02 -5.69 -3.38
C THR A 82 -17.03 -4.56 -3.56
N LYS A 83 -16.59 -3.32 -3.39
CA LYS A 83 -17.42 -2.13 -3.60
C LYS A 83 -17.76 -2.02 -5.10
N LYS A 84 -19.00 -1.66 -5.41
CA LYS A 84 -19.42 -1.33 -6.79
C LYS A 84 -19.20 0.16 -7.04
N LYS A 85 -18.83 0.51 -8.27
CA LYS A 85 -18.76 1.93 -8.66
C LYS A 85 -20.10 2.60 -8.45
N VAL A 86 -20.06 3.77 -7.84
CA VAL A 86 -21.24 4.61 -7.61
C VAL A 86 -21.59 5.36 -8.89
N ALA A 87 -22.89 5.60 -9.12
CA ALA A 87 -23.30 6.44 -10.25
C ALA A 87 -22.70 7.83 -10.14
N GLU A 88 -22.32 8.45 -11.25
CA GLU A 88 -21.63 9.75 -11.26
C GLU A 88 -22.42 10.86 -10.51
N ALA A 89 -23.75 10.80 -10.58
CA ALA A 89 -24.63 11.74 -9.87
C ALA A 89 -24.55 11.63 -8.34
N ASP A 90 -24.16 10.46 -7.81
CA ASP A 90 -24.03 10.18 -6.38
C ASP A 90 -22.57 10.14 -5.92
N GLY A 91 -21.65 10.46 -6.83
CA GLY A 91 -20.21 10.41 -6.58
C GLY A 91 -19.78 11.31 -5.43
N SER A 92 -18.77 10.84 -4.72
CA SER A 92 -18.19 11.56 -3.58
C SER A 92 -17.19 12.62 -4.00
N TYR A 93 -16.96 13.57 -3.10
CA TYR A 93 -16.00 14.65 -3.26
C TYR A 93 -15.29 14.95 -1.93
N LEU A 94 -13.97 14.94 -1.95
CA LEU A 94 -13.14 15.24 -0.77
C LEU A 94 -12.84 16.75 -0.68
N GLY A 95 -12.61 17.40 -1.80
CA GLY A 95 -12.38 18.86 -1.87
C GLY A 95 -10.93 19.27 -1.64
N ILE A 96 -9.99 18.53 -2.22
CA ILE A 96 -8.57 18.86 -2.20
C ILE A 96 -7.99 18.98 -3.61
N SER A 97 -6.89 19.72 -3.72
CA SER A 97 -5.93 19.61 -4.80
C SER A 97 -4.60 19.15 -4.21
N GLY A 98 -3.99 18.14 -4.79
CA GLY A 98 -2.77 17.52 -4.27
C GLY A 98 -1.69 17.37 -5.32
N ILE A 99 -0.47 17.17 -4.85
CA ILE A 99 0.74 16.88 -5.62
C ILE A 99 1.29 15.55 -5.12
N ASP A 100 1.64 14.66 -6.02
CA ASP A 100 2.19 13.36 -5.67
C ASP A 100 3.60 13.49 -5.09
N VAL A 101 3.82 12.94 -3.90
CA VAL A 101 5.15 12.80 -3.30
C VAL A 101 5.74 11.49 -3.78
N THR A 102 6.53 11.57 -4.85
CA THR A 102 7.21 10.41 -5.44
C THR A 102 8.35 9.92 -4.54
N ALA A 103 8.88 8.74 -4.82
CA ALA A 103 10.06 8.21 -4.11
C ALA A 103 11.29 9.15 -4.21
N GLU A 104 11.43 9.85 -5.35
CA GLU A 104 12.51 10.83 -5.54
C GLU A 104 12.33 12.05 -4.61
N VAL A 105 11.11 12.59 -4.53
CA VAL A 105 10.78 13.72 -3.64
C VAL A 105 10.91 13.28 -2.18
N SER A 106 10.42 12.09 -1.85
CA SER A 106 10.53 11.51 -0.51
C SER A 106 11.99 11.43 -0.06
N ASN A 107 12.87 10.89 -0.90
CA ASN A 107 14.30 10.75 -0.60
C ASN A 107 15.02 12.12 -0.51
N ALA A 108 14.64 13.10 -1.34
CA ALA A 108 15.28 14.40 -1.37
C ALA A 108 14.90 15.28 -0.17
N TYR A 109 13.67 15.18 0.33
CA TYR A 109 13.11 16.08 1.34
C TYR A 109 12.68 15.39 2.64
N GLY A 110 12.85 14.07 2.77
CA GLY A 110 12.43 13.30 3.94
C GLY A 110 10.91 13.27 4.13
N MET A 111 10.14 13.43 3.06
CA MET A 111 8.67 13.46 3.08
C MET A 111 8.11 12.04 2.97
N PRO A 112 7.03 11.69 3.69
CA PRO A 112 6.29 10.46 3.44
C PRO A 112 5.77 10.39 1.99
N ILE A 113 5.83 9.19 1.38
CA ILE A 113 5.22 8.96 0.06
C ILE A 113 3.71 9.04 0.20
N GLY A 114 3.05 9.79 -0.68
CA GLY A 114 1.60 10.02 -0.63
C GLY A 114 1.21 11.27 -1.41
N ILE A 115 0.08 11.86 -1.04
CA ILE A 115 -0.48 13.03 -1.71
C ILE A 115 -0.29 14.26 -0.81
N TYR A 116 0.61 15.15 -1.19
CA TYR A 116 0.76 16.46 -0.52
C TYR A 116 -0.44 17.35 -0.84
N VAL A 117 -1.17 17.77 0.18
CA VAL A 117 -2.34 18.64 0.06
C VAL A 117 -1.88 20.08 -0.21
N ALA A 118 -1.98 20.51 -1.46
CA ALA A 118 -1.61 21.85 -1.91
C ALA A 118 -2.71 22.87 -1.65
N GLN A 119 -3.98 22.46 -1.77
CA GLN A 119 -5.15 23.31 -1.51
C GLN A 119 -6.29 22.47 -0.92
N VAL A 120 -7.10 23.12 -0.09
CA VAL A 120 -8.35 22.57 0.45
C VAL A 120 -9.47 23.55 0.10
N VAL A 121 -10.55 23.05 -0.47
CA VAL A 121 -11.73 23.86 -0.82
C VAL A 121 -12.50 24.18 0.47
N GLU A 122 -12.81 25.43 0.68
CA GLU A 122 -13.59 25.88 1.85
C GLU A 122 -14.96 25.22 1.89
N GLY A 123 -15.39 24.76 3.06
CA GLY A 123 -16.65 24.04 3.25
C GLY A 123 -16.68 22.61 2.69
N SER A 124 -15.57 22.11 2.13
CA SER A 124 -15.47 20.74 1.64
C SER A 124 -15.39 19.71 2.76
N ALA A 125 -15.52 18.43 2.42
CA ALA A 125 -15.35 17.31 3.33
C ALA A 125 -13.98 17.34 4.03
N ALA A 126 -12.91 17.62 3.29
CA ALA A 126 -11.57 17.74 3.82
C ALA A 126 -11.44 18.90 4.81
N ALA A 127 -11.98 20.09 4.47
CA ALA A 127 -11.96 21.26 5.35
C ALA A 127 -12.71 20.99 6.66
N ASN A 128 -13.93 20.41 6.57
CA ASN A 128 -14.77 20.10 7.72
C ASN A 128 -14.15 19.03 8.63
N ALA A 129 -13.38 18.11 8.07
CA ALA A 129 -12.65 17.08 8.81
C ALA A 129 -11.32 17.58 9.41
N GLY A 130 -10.88 18.80 9.09
CA GLY A 130 -9.63 19.36 9.59
C GLY A 130 -8.39 18.95 8.81
N ILE A 131 -8.53 18.42 7.60
CA ILE A 131 -7.41 18.24 6.67
C ILE A 131 -7.00 19.63 6.18
N ALA A 132 -5.74 19.98 6.41
CA ALA A 132 -5.20 21.29 6.07
C ALA A 132 -4.17 21.21 4.95
N ARG A 133 -3.90 22.33 4.30
CA ARG A 133 -2.75 22.47 3.39
C ARG A 133 -1.46 22.10 4.10
N GLY A 134 -0.58 21.34 3.43
CA GLY A 134 0.70 20.91 3.96
C GLY A 134 0.68 19.51 4.62
N CYS A 135 -0.49 18.92 4.83
CA CYS A 135 -0.60 17.50 5.19
C CYS A 135 -0.29 16.61 3.99
N ILE A 136 0.12 15.37 4.26
CA ILE A 136 0.32 14.34 3.23
C ILE A 136 -0.68 13.22 3.51
N ILE A 137 -1.57 12.93 2.56
CA ILE A 137 -2.49 11.78 2.65
C ILE A 137 -1.73 10.54 2.23
N THR A 138 -1.70 9.53 3.09
CA THR A 138 -1.00 8.26 2.86
C THR A 138 -1.94 7.07 2.76
N SER A 139 -3.18 7.19 3.28
CA SER A 139 -4.18 6.13 3.19
C SER A 139 -5.59 6.71 3.12
N PHE A 140 -6.49 5.99 2.43
CA PHE A 140 -7.91 6.29 2.32
C PHE A 140 -8.69 5.00 2.52
N ASP A 141 -9.54 4.96 3.55
CA ASP A 141 -10.33 3.78 3.95
C ASP A 141 -9.48 2.50 4.08
N GLY A 142 -8.34 2.61 4.77
CA GLY A 142 -7.38 1.53 4.98
C GLY A 142 -6.53 1.17 3.76
N GLN A 143 -6.72 1.81 2.61
CA GLN A 143 -5.94 1.58 1.40
C GLN A 143 -4.85 2.64 1.24
N SER A 144 -3.60 2.22 1.08
CA SER A 144 -2.50 3.15 0.80
C SER A 144 -2.74 3.88 -0.51
N VAL A 145 -2.52 5.20 -0.51
CA VAL A 145 -2.60 6.05 -1.70
C VAL A 145 -1.29 6.79 -1.89
N ARG A 146 -0.74 6.71 -3.10
CA ARG A 146 0.56 7.29 -3.47
C ARG A 146 0.45 8.40 -4.50
N ALA A 147 -0.69 8.49 -5.18
CA ALA A 147 -0.96 9.46 -6.23
C ALA A 147 -2.41 9.95 -6.18
N MET A 148 -2.65 11.18 -6.66
CA MET A 148 -4.00 11.74 -6.79
C MET A 148 -4.92 10.89 -7.67
N SER A 149 -4.37 10.25 -8.71
CA SER A 149 -5.13 9.34 -9.57
C SER A 149 -5.65 8.13 -8.80
N GLU A 150 -4.83 7.51 -7.93
CA GLU A 150 -5.26 6.39 -7.09
C GLU A 150 -6.39 6.78 -6.13
N LEU A 151 -6.29 7.96 -5.50
CA LEU A 151 -7.34 8.48 -4.64
C LEU A 151 -8.63 8.72 -5.43
N GLN A 152 -8.54 9.31 -6.63
CA GLN A 152 -9.70 9.54 -7.49
C GLN A 152 -10.35 8.23 -7.94
N ASP A 153 -9.56 7.22 -8.27
CA ASP A 153 -10.06 5.90 -8.63
C ASP A 153 -10.76 5.21 -7.45
N LEU A 154 -10.21 5.31 -6.25
CA LEU A 154 -10.86 4.80 -5.04
C LEU A 154 -12.18 5.51 -4.75
N MET A 155 -12.21 6.83 -4.86
CA MET A 155 -13.40 7.64 -4.58
C MET A 155 -14.61 7.30 -5.48
N GLN A 156 -14.40 6.71 -6.67
CA GLN A 156 -15.48 6.25 -7.56
C GLN A 156 -16.36 5.16 -6.91
N TYR A 157 -15.89 4.50 -5.85
CA TYR A 157 -16.61 3.44 -5.14
C TYR A 157 -17.33 3.93 -3.88
N TYR A 158 -17.35 5.23 -3.63
CA TYR A 158 -17.96 5.82 -2.43
C TYR A 158 -19.01 6.87 -2.82
N ALA A 159 -20.18 6.75 -2.21
CA ALA A 159 -21.23 7.76 -2.38
C ALA A 159 -20.96 9.00 -1.52
N ALA A 160 -21.50 10.14 -1.94
CA ALA A 160 -21.57 11.31 -1.09
C ALA A 160 -22.34 10.98 0.23
N GLY A 161 -21.83 11.48 1.36
CA GLY A 161 -22.35 11.16 2.69
C GLY A 161 -21.72 9.94 3.35
N THR A 162 -20.89 9.15 2.63
CA THR A 162 -20.14 8.05 3.25
C THR A 162 -19.05 8.60 4.15
N THR A 163 -18.91 8.03 5.35
CA THR A 163 -17.78 8.33 6.25
C THR A 163 -16.68 7.31 6.06
N VAL A 164 -15.45 7.79 5.88
CA VAL A 164 -14.24 6.99 5.66
C VAL A 164 -13.12 7.47 6.56
N ASP A 165 -12.17 6.60 6.87
CA ASP A 165 -10.97 6.99 7.60
C ASP A 165 -9.87 7.36 6.61
N VAL A 166 -9.26 8.52 6.84
CA VAL A 166 -8.15 9.06 6.05
C VAL A 166 -6.93 9.19 6.96
N THR A 167 -5.85 8.51 6.61
CA THR A 167 -4.57 8.67 7.30
C THR A 167 -3.79 9.80 6.65
N ILE A 168 -3.40 10.75 7.47
CA ILE A 168 -2.56 11.87 7.06
C ILE A 168 -1.25 11.90 7.84
N GLN A 169 -0.22 12.43 7.23
CA GLN A 169 1.03 12.79 7.87
C GLN A 169 1.09 14.32 7.98
N GLN A 170 1.17 14.83 9.20
CA GLN A 170 1.26 16.26 9.46
C GLN A 170 2.68 16.64 9.84
N GLY A 171 3.25 17.63 9.18
CA GLY A 171 4.58 18.16 9.53
C GLY A 171 4.63 18.72 10.96
N SER A 172 5.69 18.38 11.68
CA SER A 172 6.01 18.85 13.02
C SER A 172 7.48 19.28 13.10
N ALA A 173 7.92 19.81 14.23
CA ALA A 173 9.32 20.19 14.43
C ALA A 173 10.31 19.00 14.31
N ASP A 174 9.86 17.81 14.68
CA ASP A 174 10.66 16.59 14.70
C ASP A 174 10.41 15.66 13.49
N GLY A 175 9.70 16.14 12.45
CA GLY A 175 9.37 15.37 11.25
C GLY A 175 7.87 15.30 10.99
N TYR A 176 7.36 14.13 10.63
CA TYR A 176 5.95 13.92 10.32
C TYR A 176 5.27 13.09 11.41
N VAL A 177 4.05 13.48 11.77
CA VAL A 177 3.21 12.78 12.75
C VAL A 177 1.98 12.24 12.04
N GLU A 178 1.74 10.94 12.19
CA GLU A 178 0.59 10.25 11.64
C GLU A 178 -0.68 10.57 12.44
N LYS A 179 -1.77 10.83 11.72
CA LYS A 179 -3.11 11.02 12.28
C LYS A 179 -4.14 10.32 11.42
N ASN A 180 -5.08 9.63 12.06
CA ASN A 180 -6.28 9.11 11.44
C ASN A 180 -7.43 10.10 11.64
N ILE A 181 -8.11 10.46 10.56
CA ILE A 181 -9.21 11.42 10.55
C ILE A 181 -10.40 10.77 9.87
N SER A 182 -11.53 10.70 10.56
CA SER A 182 -12.81 10.29 9.96
C SER A 182 -13.40 11.43 9.16
N VAL A 183 -13.63 11.19 7.86
CA VAL A 183 -14.10 12.19 6.89
C VAL A 183 -15.44 11.74 6.31
N THR A 184 -16.48 12.58 6.47
CA THR A 184 -17.74 12.36 5.75
C THR A 184 -17.64 13.02 4.39
N LEU A 185 -17.62 12.21 3.33
CA LEU A 185 -17.44 12.65 1.95
C LEU A 185 -18.61 13.53 1.49
N GLY A 186 -18.28 14.66 0.89
CA GLY A 186 -19.26 15.60 0.31
C GLY A 186 -19.70 15.20 -1.10
N ARG A 187 -20.58 16.01 -1.68
CA ARG A 187 -20.93 15.96 -3.09
C ARG A 187 -20.23 17.11 -3.81
N LYS A 188 -19.75 16.88 -5.02
CA LYS A 188 -19.21 17.96 -5.85
C LYS A 188 -20.37 18.92 -6.19
N THR A 189 -20.33 20.14 -5.66
CA THR A 189 -21.20 21.22 -6.11
C THR A 189 -20.70 21.74 -7.45
N SER A 190 -21.58 21.80 -8.42
CA SER A 190 -21.31 22.35 -9.76
C SER A 190 -20.96 23.82 -9.69
#